data_25f78e515852ff942543316289234275
#
_entry.id   25f78e515852ff942543316289234275
#
_cell.length_a   1.000
_cell.length_b   1.000
_cell.length_c   1.000
_cell.angle_alpha   90.00
_cell.angle_beta   90.00
_cell.angle_gamma   90.00
#
_symmetry.space_group_name_H-M   'P 1'
#
loop_
_entity.id
_entity.type
_entity.pdbx_description
1 polymer ?
#
loop_
_entity_poly.entity_id
_entity_poly.type
_entity_poly.pdbx_seq_one_letter_code
_entity_poly.pdbx_strand_id
1 'polypeptide(L)'
;MTQLVATACSILLVDKAGRRPLLIASCSITACAIGSLAIYLQLGDLVPDSLAWLPLVSIIASFLGYSLGLATLPYVLMGELLPASTRSITSAVSSTFNLVCLFLILKFYTSISLVINLSGVYWLFTGVSLSGALFVAITVPETRGRSLQEIEEAFKSN
;
A
#
# COMPACT_ATOMS: atom_id res chain seq x y z
N MET A 1 13.40 10.95 -7.56
CA MET A 1 14.01 10.07 -8.59
C MET A 1 13.73 8.59 -8.33
N THR A 2 13.96 8.06 -7.13
CA THR A 2 13.70 6.65 -6.78
C THR A 2 12.25 6.21 -7.05
N GLN A 3 11.27 7.05 -6.75
CA GLN A 3 9.86 6.74 -6.96
C GLN A 3 9.48 6.63 -8.44
N LEU A 4 10.04 7.47 -9.32
CA LEU A 4 9.80 7.39 -10.76
C LEU A 4 10.33 6.08 -11.36
N VAL A 5 11.53 5.67 -10.96
CA VAL A 5 12.13 4.42 -11.39
C VAL A 5 11.32 3.22 -10.88
N ALA A 6 10.93 3.25 -9.61
CA ALA A 6 10.12 2.18 -9.02
C ALA A 6 8.73 2.06 -9.68
N THR A 7 8.09 3.18 -10.01
CA THR A 7 6.79 3.17 -10.72
C THR A 7 6.95 2.67 -12.16
N ALA A 8 8.01 3.03 -12.86
CA ALA A 8 8.29 2.49 -14.20
C ALA A 8 8.55 0.97 -14.16
N CYS A 9 9.32 0.49 -13.20
CA CYS A 9 9.51 -0.94 -12.97
C CYS A 9 8.20 -1.65 -12.61
N SER A 10 7.33 -1.00 -11.82
CA SER A 10 6.02 -1.54 -11.45
C SER A 10 5.16 -1.85 -12.67
N ILE A 11 5.11 -0.95 -13.66
CA ILE A 11 4.32 -1.15 -14.88
C ILE A 11 4.78 -2.41 -15.63
N LEU A 12 6.08 -2.64 -15.73
CA LEU A 12 6.64 -3.83 -16.37
C LEU A 12 6.40 -5.12 -15.55
N LEU A 13 6.37 -5.02 -14.22
CA LEU A 13 6.11 -6.16 -13.34
C LEU A 13 4.63 -6.54 -13.29
N VAL A 14 3.72 -5.60 -13.41
CA VAL A 14 2.26 -5.83 -13.41
C VAL A 14 1.87 -6.82 -14.50
N ASP A 15 2.44 -6.67 -15.70
CA ASP A 15 2.14 -7.54 -16.85
C ASP A 15 2.66 -8.98 -16.65
N LYS A 16 3.75 -9.14 -15.87
CA LYS A 16 4.39 -10.45 -15.65
C LYS A 16 3.91 -11.15 -14.37
N ALA A 17 3.77 -10.43 -13.27
CA ALA A 17 3.48 -11.01 -11.96
C ALA A 17 1.99 -11.15 -11.65
N GLY A 18 1.12 -10.37 -12.31
CA GLY A 18 -0.32 -10.27 -11.97
C GLY A 18 -0.58 -9.18 -10.91
N ARG A 19 -1.84 -8.70 -10.88
CA ARG A 19 -2.22 -7.55 -10.05
C ARG A 19 -2.32 -7.91 -8.56
N ARG A 20 -2.95 -9.04 -8.24
CA ARG A 20 -3.16 -9.50 -6.87
C ARG A 20 -1.85 -9.83 -6.13
N PRO A 21 -0.94 -10.69 -6.64
CA PRO A 21 0.30 -11.01 -5.94
C PRO A 21 1.21 -9.80 -5.79
N LEU A 22 1.20 -8.87 -6.74
CA LEU A 22 1.99 -7.66 -6.67
C LEU A 22 1.48 -6.70 -5.58
N LEU A 23 0.15 -6.58 -5.40
CA LEU A 23 -0.43 -5.82 -4.28
C LEU A 23 -0.08 -6.43 -2.93
N ILE A 24 -0.20 -7.75 -2.79
CA ILE A 24 0.15 -8.44 -1.54
C ILE A 24 1.64 -8.25 -1.22
N ALA A 25 2.52 -8.42 -2.21
CA ALA A 25 3.95 -8.20 -2.04
C ALA A 25 4.25 -6.74 -1.64
N SER A 26 3.63 -5.77 -2.30
CA SER A 26 3.77 -4.34 -1.99
C SER A 26 3.36 -4.02 -0.55
N CYS A 27 2.19 -4.48 -0.10
CA CYS A 27 1.72 -4.31 1.27
C CYS A 27 2.66 -4.98 2.28
N SER A 28 3.12 -6.20 1.98
CA SER A 28 4.00 -6.96 2.87
C SER A 28 5.38 -6.32 3.01
N ILE A 29 5.99 -5.89 1.90
CA ILE A 29 7.28 -5.19 1.91
C ILE A 29 7.16 -3.88 2.69
N THR A 30 6.10 -3.10 2.45
CA THR A 30 5.85 -1.85 3.16
C THR A 30 5.65 -2.10 4.65
N ALA A 31 4.88 -3.11 5.03
CA ALA A 31 4.64 -3.48 6.43
C ALA A 31 5.93 -3.91 7.13
N CYS A 32 6.75 -4.76 6.50
CA CYS A 32 8.04 -5.17 7.06
C CYS A 32 9.00 -4.00 7.23
N ALA A 33 9.07 -3.11 6.24
CA ALA A 33 9.92 -1.94 6.28
C ALA A 33 9.51 -0.95 7.38
N ILE A 34 8.22 -0.63 7.48
CA ILE A 34 7.70 0.26 8.52
C ILE A 34 7.80 -0.41 9.90
N GLY A 35 7.54 -1.72 9.99
CA GLY A 35 7.68 -2.49 11.23
C GLY A 35 9.11 -2.52 11.75
N SER A 36 10.12 -2.67 10.87
CA SER A 36 11.52 -2.60 11.27
C SER A 36 11.89 -1.21 11.81
N LEU A 37 11.34 -0.15 11.23
CA LEU A 37 11.50 1.21 11.74
C LEU A 37 10.82 1.41 13.10
N ALA A 38 9.63 0.83 13.30
CA ALA A 38 8.91 0.88 14.57
C ALA A 38 9.71 0.19 15.69
N ILE A 39 10.28 -0.97 15.41
CA ILE A 39 11.16 -1.70 16.35
C ILE A 39 12.40 -0.88 16.69
N TYR A 40 13.06 -0.30 15.67
CA TYR A 40 14.23 0.54 15.89
C TYR A 40 13.94 1.71 16.83
N LEU A 41 12.84 2.43 16.60
CA LEU A 41 12.42 3.56 17.43
C LEU A 41 11.99 3.13 18.85
N GLN A 42 11.46 1.92 19.00
CA GLN A 42 11.07 1.38 20.30
C GLN A 42 12.27 0.98 21.14
N LEU A 43 13.32 0.44 20.53
CA LEU A 43 14.54 0.05 21.22
C LEU A 43 15.39 1.26 21.63
N GLY A 44 15.30 2.39 20.90
CA GLY A 44 15.99 3.65 21.24
C GLY A 44 17.48 3.43 21.50
N ASP A 45 17.92 3.80 22.71
CA ASP A 45 19.34 3.73 23.14
C ASP A 45 19.91 2.31 23.26
N LEU A 46 19.09 1.27 23.20
CA LEU A 46 19.53 -0.13 23.22
C LEU A 46 20.08 -0.60 21.87
N VAL A 47 19.89 0.18 20.81
CA VAL A 47 20.35 -0.17 19.47
C VAL A 47 21.82 0.19 19.32
N PRO A 48 22.70 -0.76 18.91
CA PRO A 48 24.10 -0.48 18.67
C PRO A 48 24.28 0.54 17.53
N ASP A 49 25.32 1.39 17.61
CA ASP A 49 25.67 2.36 16.59
C ASP A 49 25.88 1.74 15.19
N SER A 50 26.27 0.48 15.15
CA SER A 50 26.40 -0.29 13.90
C SER A 50 25.09 -0.41 13.10
N LEU A 51 23.93 -0.21 13.73
CA LEU A 51 22.60 -0.26 13.10
C LEU A 51 21.98 1.11 12.80
N ALA A 52 22.76 2.20 12.95
CA ALA A 52 22.31 3.58 12.69
C ALA A 52 21.81 3.81 11.23
N TRP A 53 22.18 2.95 10.29
CA TRP A 53 21.71 2.97 8.91
C TRP A 53 20.30 2.37 8.72
N LEU A 54 19.81 1.58 9.67
CA LEU A 54 18.54 0.82 9.56
C LEU A 54 17.33 1.72 9.31
N PRO A 55 17.14 2.88 9.98
CA PRO A 55 16.02 3.78 9.69
C PRO A 55 16.00 4.27 8.25
N LEU A 56 17.18 4.63 7.71
CA LEU A 56 17.30 5.11 6.33
C LEU A 56 16.88 4.02 5.34
N VAL A 57 17.38 2.81 5.52
CA VAL A 57 17.05 1.67 4.65
C VAL A 57 15.57 1.30 4.78
N SER A 58 15.00 1.32 5.99
CA SER A 58 13.59 1.06 6.22
C SER A 58 12.69 2.08 5.49
N ILE A 59 13.03 3.36 5.54
CA ILE A 59 12.30 4.39 4.81
C ILE A 59 12.39 4.16 3.30
N ILE A 60 13.59 3.94 2.75
CA ILE A 60 13.76 3.68 1.33
C ILE A 60 12.99 2.43 0.91
N ALA A 61 13.08 1.34 1.67
CA ALA A 61 12.36 0.10 1.40
C ALA A 61 10.84 0.28 1.45
N SER A 62 10.32 1.11 2.37
CA SER A 62 8.89 1.42 2.43
C SER A 62 8.40 2.19 1.21
N PHE A 63 9.18 3.16 0.72
CA PHE A 63 8.86 3.89 -0.51
C PHE A 63 8.91 2.97 -1.74
N LEU A 64 9.89 2.09 -1.83
CA LEU A 64 9.97 1.11 -2.92
C LEU A 64 8.78 0.15 -2.87
N GLY A 65 8.48 -0.40 -1.68
CA GLY A 65 7.32 -1.28 -1.48
C GLY A 65 6.01 -0.61 -1.88
N TYR A 66 5.77 0.62 -1.43
CA TYR A 66 4.61 1.41 -1.80
C TYR A 66 4.50 1.64 -3.31
N SER A 67 5.61 2.03 -3.95
CA SER A 67 5.65 2.34 -5.38
C SER A 67 5.44 1.11 -6.28
N LEU A 68 5.80 -0.09 -5.80
CA LEU A 68 5.65 -1.34 -6.57
C LEU A 68 4.20 -1.70 -6.87
N GLY A 69 3.27 -1.40 -5.97
CA GLY A 69 1.88 -1.81 -6.12
C GLY A 69 0.87 -0.78 -5.60
N LEU A 70 0.99 -0.34 -4.36
CA LEU A 70 0.01 0.51 -3.69
C LEU A 70 -0.18 1.87 -4.36
N ALA A 71 0.84 2.42 -5.00
CA ALA A 71 0.77 3.71 -5.69
C ALA A 71 -0.03 3.65 -7.00
N THR A 72 0.01 2.53 -7.72
CA THR A 72 -0.46 2.44 -9.11
C THR A 72 -1.63 1.49 -9.28
N LEU A 73 -1.57 0.31 -8.68
CA LEU A 73 -2.53 -0.77 -8.90
C LEU A 73 -3.98 -0.45 -8.50
N PRO A 74 -4.28 0.30 -7.43
CA PRO A 74 -5.67 0.67 -7.12
C PRO A 74 -6.34 1.45 -8.26
N TYR A 75 -5.60 2.34 -8.92
CA TYR A 75 -6.13 3.10 -10.07
C TYR A 75 -6.30 2.23 -11.31
N VAL A 76 -5.38 1.31 -11.56
CA VAL A 76 -5.49 0.32 -12.65
C VAL A 76 -6.71 -0.58 -12.43
N LEU A 77 -6.87 -1.12 -11.22
CA LEU A 77 -8.01 -1.96 -10.86
C LEU A 77 -9.35 -1.21 -10.98
N MET A 78 -9.41 0.06 -10.59
CA MET A 78 -10.60 0.88 -10.83
C MET A 78 -10.93 1.00 -12.32
N GLY A 79 -9.91 1.08 -13.18
CA GLY A 79 -10.08 1.09 -14.64
C GLY A 79 -10.57 -0.23 -15.22
N GLU A 80 -10.15 -1.35 -14.64
CA GLU A 80 -10.43 -2.71 -15.13
C GLU A 80 -11.74 -3.29 -14.55
N LEU A 81 -12.07 -3.01 -13.29
CA LEU A 81 -13.21 -3.61 -12.59
C LEU A 81 -14.51 -2.82 -12.75
N LEU A 82 -14.45 -1.53 -13.10
CA LEU A 82 -15.62 -0.68 -13.16
C LEU A 82 -16.20 -0.59 -14.57
N PRO A 83 -17.54 -0.75 -14.73
CA PRO A 83 -18.23 -0.51 -16.00
C PRO A 83 -17.99 0.92 -16.50
N ALA A 84 -17.90 1.10 -17.83
CA ALA A 84 -17.63 2.40 -18.45
C ALA A 84 -18.62 3.49 -18.03
N SER A 85 -19.89 3.12 -17.77
CA SER A 85 -20.95 4.04 -17.38
C SER A 85 -20.78 4.67 -16.00
N THR A 86 -20.17 3.95 -15.05
CA THR A 86 -20.03 4.39 -13.65
C THR A 86 -18.59 4.75 -13.29
N ARG A 87 -17.62 4.42 -14.14
CA ARG A 87 -16.20 4.57 -13.88
C ARG A 87 -15.79 5.96 -13.42
N SER A 88 -16.26 7.01 -14.10
CA SER A 88 -15.89 8.40 -13.79
C SER A 88 -16.39 8.83 -12.41
N ILE A 89 -17.61 8.48 -12.06
CA ILE A 89 -18.23 8.84 -10.77
C ILE A 89 -17.54 8.07 -9.65
N THR A 90 -17.39 6.76 -9.81
CA THR A 90 -16.77 5.91 -8.77
C THR A 90 -15.31 6.27 -8.53
N SER A 91 -14.55 6.59 -9.61
CA SER A 91 -13.16 7.04 -9.48
C SER A 91 -13.07 8.39 -8.77
N ALA A 92 -13.98 9.33 -9.07
CA ALA A 92 -14.03 10.62 -8.41
C ALA A 92 -14.33 10.49 -6.90
N VAL A 93 -15.33 9.68 -6.54
CA VAL A 93 -15.68 9.40 -5.13
C VAL A 93 -14.52 8.74 -4.40
N SER A 94 -13.90 7.71 -4.99
CA SER A 94 -12.76 7.01 -4.38
C SER A 94 -11.56 7.93 -4.19
N SER A 95 -11.24 8.76 -5.17
CA SER A 95 -10.14 9.73 -5.08
C SER A 95 -10.42 10.80 -4.02
N THR A 96 -11.65 11.31 -3.95
CA THR A 96 -12.05 12.28 -2.92
C THR A 96 -11.94 11.65 -1.52
N PHE A 97 -12.42 10.43 -1.35
CA PHE A 97 -12.29 9.71 -0.07
C PHE A 97 -10.82 9.52 0.33
N ASN A 98 -9.96 9.13 -0.61
CA ASN A 98 -8.52 9.01 -0.38
C ASN A 98 -7.90 10.32 0.09
N LEU A 99 -8.23 11.46 -0.55
CA LEU A 99 -7.74 12.78 -0.15
C LEU A 99 -8.23 13.19 1.24
N VAL A 100 -9.49 12.89 1.58
CA VAL A 100 -10.03 13.14 2.92
C VAL A 100 -9.28 12.31 3.96
N CYS A 101 -9.04 11.02 3.71
CA CYS A 101 -8.25 10.17 4.60
C CYS A 101 -6.82 10.71 4.78
N LEU A 102 -6.17 11.10 3.68
CA LEU A 102 -4.83 11.71 3.72
C LEU A 102 -4.83 12.98 4.58
N PHE A 103 -5.80 13.87 4.37
CA PHE A 103 -5.95 15.09 5.18
C PHE A 103 -6.10 14.77 6.67
N LEU A 104 -6.96 13.81 7.03
CA LEU A 104 -7.18 13.41 8.42
C LEU A 104 -5.89 12.84 9.03
N ILE A 105 -5.17 11.98 8.32
CA ILE A 105 -3.89 11.43 8.77
C ILE A 105 -2.90 12.56 9.04
N LEU A 106 -2.71 13.47 8.09
CA LEU A 106 -1.76 14.60 8.25
C LEU A 106 -2.16 15.51 9.39
N LYS A 107 -3.46 15.83 9.53
CA LYS A 107 -3.98 16.70 10.59
C LYS A 107 -3.78 16.10 11.98
N PHE A 108 -4.06 14.81 12.13
CA PHE A 108 -4.02 14.16 13.45
C PHE A 108 -2.66 13.49 13.75
N TYR A 109 -1.74 13.44 12.80
CA TYR A 109 -0.44 12.79 12.96
C TYR A 109 0.30 13.27 14.20
N THR A 110 0.43 14.60 14.37
CA THR A 110 1.12 15.20 15.53
C THR A 110 0.42 14.87 16.84
N SER A 111 -0.91 14.98 16.88
CA SER A 111 -1.68 14.68 18.09
C SER A 111 -1.58 13.21 18.48
N ILE A 112 -1.63 12.31 17.51
CA ILE A 112 -1.49 10.87 17.73
C ILE A 112 -0.07 10.54 18.20
N SER A 113 0.95 11.14 17.58
CA SER A 113 2.35 10.88 17.96
C SER A 113 2.70 11.36 19.36
N LEU A 114 2.01 12.39 19.88
CA LEU A 114 2.16 12.84 21.27
C LEU A 114 1.55 11.86 22.28
N VAL A 115 0.49 11.12 21.88
CA VAL A 115 -0.22 10.19 22.78
C VAL A 115 0.44 8.81 22.79
N ILE A 116 0.76 8.25 21.60
CA ILE A 116 1.25 6.86 21.49
C ILE A 116 2.74 6.77 21.14
N ASN A 117 3.45 7.89 21.17
CA ASN A 117 4.84 8.05 20.72
C ASN A 117 5.03 7.75 19.22
N LEU A 118 6.17 8.14 18.67
CA LEU A 118 6.50 7.94 17.27
C LEU A 118 6.53 6.45 16.87
N SER A 119 7.11 5.62 17.72
CA SER A 119 7.13 4.16 17.52
C SER A 119 5.72 3.58 17.41
N GLY A 120 4.79 4.01 18.28
CA GLY A 120 3.40 3.56 18.24
C GLY A 120 2.67 3.93 16.94
N VAL A 121 2.95 5.12 16.39
CA VAL A 121 2.39 5.52 15.07
C VAL A 121 2.87 4.58 13.96
N TYR A 122 4.15 4.22 13.94
CA TYR A 122 4.68 3.28 12.94
C TYR A 122 4.13 1.86 13.14
N TRP A 123 3.89 1.40 14.38
CA TRP A 123 3.19 0.15 14.64
C TRP A 123 1.75 0.16 14.09
N LEU A 124 1.05 1.28 14.24
CA LEU A 124 -0.30 1.46 13.69
C LEU A 124 -0.27 1.34 12.16
N PHE A 125 0.66 2.01 11.49
CA PHE A 125 0.79 1.91 10.03
C PHE A 125 1.19 0.51 9.58
N THR A 126 2.03 -0.19 10.33
CA THR A 126 2.36 -1.61 10.08
C THR A 126 1.10 -2.48 10.14
N GLY A 127 0.28 -2.31 11.16
CA GLY A 127 -0.98 -3.02 11.31
C GLY A 127 -1.96 -2.75 10.17
N VAL A 128 -2.10 -1.49 9.76
CA VAL A 128 -2.93 -1.10 8.60
C VAL A 128 -2.41 -1.74 7.31
N SER A 129 -1.10 -1.74 7.08
CA SER A 129 -0.51 -2.35 5.89
C SER A 129 -0.71 -3.87 5.83
N LEU A 130 -0.58 -4.55 6.98
CA LEU A 130 -0.85 -5.99 7.08
C LEU A 130 -2.33 -6.32 6.88
N SER A 131 -3.23 -5.52 7.45
CA SER A 131 -4.67 -5.68 7.22
C SER A 131 -5.05 -5.44 5.75
N GLY A 132 -4.38 -4.49 5.10
CA GLY A 132 -4.49 -4.26 3.66
C GLY A 132 -4.04 -5.47 2.83
N ALA A 133 -2.90 -6.08 3.18
CA ALA A 133 -2.43 -7.31 2.53
C ALA A 133 -3.45 -8.45 2.68
N LEU A 134 -3.98 -8.64 3.88
CA LEU A 134 -4.99 -9.66 4.16
C LEU A 134 -6.29 -9.39 3.39
N PHE A 135 -6.75 -8.15 3.37
CA PHE A 135 -7.92 -7.74 2.60
C PHE A 135 -7.76 -8.04 1.12
N VAL A 136 -6.62 -7.67 0.53
CA VAL A 136 -6.32 -7.98 -0.89
C VAL A 136 -6.28 -9.48 -1.12
N ALA A 137 -5.70 -10.26 -0.21
CA ALA A 137 -5.62 -11.71 -0.32
C ALA A 137 -7.00 -12.40 -0.30
N ILE A 138 -7.96 -11.83 0.42
CA ILE A 138 -9.31 -12.42 0.55
C ILE A 138 -10.24 -11.90 -0.53
N THR A 139 -10.23 -10.57 -0.81
CA THR A 139 -11.29 -9.90 -1.56
C THR A 139 -10.95 -9.67 -3.03
N VAL A 140 -9.65 -9.41 -3.35
CA VAL A 140 -9.27 -9.04 -4.72
C VAL A 140 -9.07 -10.28 -5.57
N PRO A 141 -9.90 -10.51 -6.61
CA PRO A 141 -9.69 -11.59 -7.56
C PRO A 141 -8.48 -11.29 -8.45
N GLU A 142 -7.82 -12.34 -8.95
CA GLU A 142 -6.78 -12.17 -9.97
C GLU A 142 -7.44 -11.80 -11.30
N THR A 143 -7.05 -10.64 -11.83
CA THR A 143 -7.63 -10.10 -13.08
C THR A 143 -6.76 -10.38 -14.31
N ARG A 144 -5.58 -10.97 -14.12
CA ARG A 144 -4.65 -11.23 -15.22
C ARG A 144 -5.23 -12.18 -16.25
N GLY A 145 -5.32 -11.70 -17.50
CA GLY A 145 -5.75 -12.52 -18.65
C GLY A 145 -7.25 -12.86 -18.67
N ARG A 146 -8.08 -12.25 -17.80
CA ARG A 146 -9.53 -12.40 -17.81
C ARG A 146 -10.20 -11.24 -18.52
N SER A 147 -11.26 -11.54 -19.28
CA SER A 147 -12.12 -10.51 -19.88
C SER A 147 -12.99 -9.84 -18.82
N LEU A 148 -13.43 -8.61 -19.09
CA LEU A 148 -14.35 -7.86 -18.21
C LEU A 148 -15.62 -8.66 -17.91
N GLN A 149 -16.13 -9.43 -18.89
CA GLN A 149 -17.32 -10.27 -18.75
C GLN A 149 -17.11 -11.43 -17.77
N GLU A 150 -15.97 -12.11 -17.84
CA GLU A 150 -15.63 -13.21 -16.92
C GLU A 150 -15.42 -12.71 -15.47
N ILE A 151 -14.89 -11.49 -15.32
CA ILE A 151 -14.72 -10.86 -14.00
C ILE A 151 -16.10 -10.51 -13.41
N GLU A 152 -17.00 -9.96 -14.22
CA GLU A 152 -18.37 -9.61 -13.80
C GLU A 152 -19.20 -10.84 -13.42
N GLU A 153 -19.06 -11.95 -14.13
CA GLU A 153 -19.69 -13.23 -13.81
C GLU A 153 -19.14 -13.84 -12.51
N ALA A 154 -17.83 -13.73 -12.26
CA ALA A 154 -17.24 -14.20 -11.01
C ALA A 154 -17.73 -13.42 -9.78
N PHE A 155 -18.06 -12.14 -9.92
CA PHE A 155 -18.69 -11.36 -8.84
C PHE A 155 -20.16 -11.66 -8.62
N LYS A 156 -20.89 -12.14 -9.65
CA LYS A 156 -22.31 -12.52 -9.53
C LYS A 156 -22.50 -13.91 -8.91
N SER A 157 -21.48 -14.75 -8.93
CA SER A 157 -21.53 -16.13 -8.42
C SER A 157 -21.12 -16.29 -6.95
N ASN A 158 -20.65 -15.22 -6.29
CA ASN A 158 -20.31 -15.16 -4.87
C ASN A 158 -21.34 -14.33 -4.11
#